data_ced9f727b2ddc5b56b0569e8aa5b89d1
#
_entry.id   ced9f727b2ddc5b56b0569e8aa5b89d1
#
_cell.length_a   1.000
_cell.length_b   1.000
_cell.length_c   1.000
_cell.angle_alpha   90.00
_cell.angle_beta   90.00
_cell.angle_gamma   90.00
#
_symmetry.space_group_name_H-M   'P 1'
#
loop_
_entity.id
_entity.type
_entity.pdbx_description
1 polymer ?
#
loop_
_entity_poly.entity_id
_entity_poly.type
_entity_poly.pdbx_seq_one_letter_code
_entity_poly.pdbx_strand_id
1 'polypeptide(L)'
;MALLSTAGLLLCVLALRYAHETHTHRGAALGLASIVRTYREILSNPIFVCWTLASGMQVGIFFSLNGFLAYQYQRNGYSLAEFGLWFSLTPVSYIFGNSFNKRWFVARGIERAAFIGCILSLIALSILLLTQLAGLTHALSLALPCMLLGFSNGIVVANSMAGAIDASGTHVGTGTGIVGAWQMAAGGIAGAIIIALGGAQQFVIAGVAVIVMAMISVLSMLYVYRKNRLPVAR
;
A
#
# COMPACT_ATOMS: atom_id res chain seq x y z
N MET A 1 12.41 -22.33 5.11
CA MET A 1 13.36 -21.55 4.30
C MET A 1 13.80 -22.30 3.04
N ALA A 2 14.28 -23.54 3.11
CA ALA A 2 14.73 -24.30 1.92
C ALA A 2 13.69 -24.40 0.80
N LEU A 3 12.43 -24.65 1.13
CA LEU A 3 11.30 -24.75 0.17
C LEU A 3 11.06 -23.44 -0.61
N LEU A 4 11.16 -22.29 0.06
CA LEU A 4 11.03 -20.97 -0.57
C LEU A 4 12.23 -20.66 -1.48
N SER A 5 13.44 -21.02 -1.05
CA SER A 5 14.65 -20.83 -1.84
C SER A 5 14.64 -21.70 -3.10
N THR A 6 14.23 -22.96 -2.99
CA THR A 6 14.11 -23.84 -4.15
C THR A 6 13.03 -23.38 -5.13
N ALA A 7 11.88 -22.92 -4.65
CA ALA A 7 10.83 -22.35 -5.49
C ALA A 7 11.32 -21.07 -6.21
N GLY A 8 12.06 -20.19 -5.52
CA GLY A 8 12.64 -19.00 -6.11
C GLY A 8 13.66 -19.30 -7.21
N LEU A 9 14.55 -20.28 -6.97
CA LEU A 9 15.51 -20.75 -7.97
C LEU A 9 14.82 -21.36 -9.20
N LEU A 10 13.78 -22.17 -8.98
CA LEU A 10 13.01 -22.76 -10.08
C LEU A 10 12.36 -21.67 -10.95
N LEU A 11 11.71 -20.68 -10.31
CA LEU A 11 11.12 -19.54 -11.01
C LEU A 11 12.17 -18.73 -11.78
N CYS A 12 13.35 -18.52 -11.21
CA CYS A 12 14.46 -17.84 -11.88
C CYS A 12 14.91 -18.60 -13.14
N VAL A 13 15.09 -19.90 -13.03
CA VAL A 13 15.46 -20.76 -14.18
C VAL A 13 14.37 -20.75 -15.25
N LEU A 14 13.10 -20.85 -14.86
CA LEU A 14 11.97 -20.76 -15.79
C LEU A 14 11.91 -19.38 -16.48
N ALA A 15 12.11 -18.30 -15.76
CA ALA A 15 12.14 -16.97 -16.32
C ALA A 15 13.29 -16.81 -17.34
N LEU A 16 14.50 -17.27 -17.01
CA LEU A 16 15.65 -17.20 -17.91
C LEU A 16 15.44 -18.06 -19.18
N ARG A 17 14.68 -19.15 -19.09
CA ARG A 17 14.48 -20.07 -20.21
C ARG A 17 13.30 -19.69 -21.11
N TYR A 18 12.25 -19.09 -20.54
CA TYR A 18 11.00 -18.83 -21.24
C TYR A 18 10.63 -17.34 -21.37
N ALA A 19 11.23 -16.44 -20.60
CA ALA A 19 10.98 -15.01 -20.75
C ALA A 19 11.70 -14.50 -22.00
N HIS A 20 10.92 -14.20 -23.03
CA HIS A 20 11.41 -13.54 -24.23
C HIS A 20 11.47 -12.04 -24.00
N GLU A 21 12.56 -11.40 -24.45
CA GLU A 21 12.70 -9.95 -24.43
C GLU A 21 11.64 -9.31 -25.33
N THR A 22 10.71 -8.59 -24.71
CA THR A 22 9.62 -7.90 -25.41
C THR A 22 9.98 -6.46 -25.81
N HIS A 23 11.13 -5.95 -25.34
CA HIS A 23 11.54 -4.57 -25.61
C HIS A 23 12.22 -4.49 -26.99
N THR A 24 11.54 -3.89 -27.95
CA THR A 24 11.97 -3.78 -29.36
C THR A 24 13.10 -2.77 -29.59
N HIS A 25 13.33 -1.83 -28.68
CA HIS A 25 14.39 -0.82 -28.79
C HIS A 25 15.65 -1.21 -28.02
N ARG A 26 16.34 -2.25 -28.48
CA ARG A 26 17.70 -2.58 -28.07
C ARG A 26 18.68 -1.58 -28.67
N GLY A 27 19.23 -0.66 -27.89
CA GLY A 27 20.38 0.08 -28.42
C GLY A 27 20.64 1.49 -27.96
N ALA A 28 19.81 2.10 -27.14
CA ALA A 28 20.22 3.32 -26.46
C ALA A 28 21.09 2.93 -25.26
N ALA A 29 22.39 3.16 -25.33
CA ALA A 29 23.24 3.10 -24.15
C ALA A 29 22.59 3.95 -23.07
N LEU A 30 22.12 3.29 -22.00
CA LEU A 30 21.49 3.96 -20.85
C LEU A 30 22.58 4.74 -20.10
N GLY A 31 22.93 5.91 -20.61
CA GLY A 31 23.79 6.83 -19.89
C GLY A 31 23.09 7.28 -18.61
N LEU A 32 23.83 7.45 -17.52
CA LEU A 32 23.30 7.96 -16.25
C LEU A 32 22.42 9.20 -16.45
N ALA A 33 22.76 10.08 -17.38
CA ALA A 33 22.00 11.27 -17.72
C ALA A 33 20.59 10.95 -18.26
N SER A 34 20.44 9.89 -19.07
CA SER A 34 19.14 9.48 -19.60
C SER A 34 18.25 8.88 -18.50
N ILE A 35 18.85 8.10 -17.60
CA ILE A 35 18.15 7.55 -16.43
C ILE A 35 17.62 8.67 -15.55
N VAL A 36 18.48 9.62 -15.15
CA VAL A 36 18.09 10.75 -14.32
C VAL A 36 17.00 11.59 -15.00
N ARG A 37 17.09 11.80 -16.29
CA ARG A 37 16.06 12.51 -17.06
C ARG A 37 14.72 11.80 -17.01
N THR A 38 14.68 10.48 -17.22
CA THR A 38 13.45 9.67 -17.14
C THR A 38 12.83 9.73 -15.74
N TYR A 39 13.63 9.58 -14.68
CA TYR A 39 13.14 9.71 -13.31
C TYR A 39 12.56 11.10 -13.04
N ARG A 40 13.25 12.16 -13.48
CA ARG A 40 12.77 13.53 -13.32
C ARG A 40 11.46 13.77 -14.08
N GLU A 41 11.34 13.24 -15.28
CA GLU A 41 10.13 13.35 -16.10
C GLU A 41 8.92 12.70 -15.42
N ILE A 42 9.06 11.44 -14.96
CA ILE A 42 8.00 10.71 -14.26
C ILE A 42 7.63 11.40 -12.94
N LEU A 43 8.61 11.78 -12.12
CA LEU A 43 8.40 12.44 -10.84
C LEU A 43 7.89 13.88 -10.95
N SER A 44 8.02 14.51 -12.12
CA SER A 44 7.41 15.82 -12.39
C SER A 44 5.91 15.73 -12.68
N ASN A 45 5.37 14.54 -12.92
CA ASN A 45 3.94 14.34 -13.10
C ASN A 45 3.23 14.21 -11.72
N PRO A 46 2.47 15.22 -11.29
CA PRO A 46 1.84 15.20 -9.96
C PRO A 46 0.79 14.10 -9.82
N ILE A 47 0.18 13.65 -10.92
CA ILE A 47 -0.77 12.51 -10.89
C ILE A 47 -0.02 11.24 -10.55
N PHE A 48 1.13 10.98 -11.20
CA PHE A 48 1.98 9.83 -10.88
C PHE A 48 2.42 9.84 -9.41
N VAL A 49 2.88 11.00 -8.93
CA VAL A 49 3.34 11.15 -7.54
C VAL A 49 2.20 10.88 -6.55
N CYS A 50 0.99 11.40 -6.80
CA CYS A 50 -0.16 11.17 -5.92
C CYS A 50 -0.58 9.70 -5.88
N TRP A 51 -0.62 9.01 -7.02
CA TRP A 51 -0.88 7.57 -7.07
C TRP A 51 0.17 6.77 -6.32
N THR A 52 1.44 7.09 -6.53
CA THR A 52 2.58 6.45 -5.86
C THR A 52 2.54 6.68 -4.36
N LEU A 53 2.28 7.91 -3.91
CA LEU A 53 2.14 8.23 -2.50
C LEU A 53 0.98 7.44 -1.86
N ALA A 54 -0.20 7.43 -2.48
CA ALA A 54 -1.34 6.70 -1.96
C ALA A 54 -1.03 5.21 -1.80
N SER A 55 -0.42 4.59 -2.81
CA SER A 55 -0.02 3.17 -2.78
C SER A 55 0.99 2.88 -1.66
N GLY A 56 2.05 3.66 -1.58
CA GLY A 56 3.10 3.47 -0.57
C GLY A 56 2.62 3.72 0.86
N MET A 57 1.78 4.74 1.09
CA MET A 57 1.19 4.97 2.41
C MET A 57 0.33 3.79 2.86
N GLN A 58 -0.47 3.18 2.00
CA GLN A 58 -1.31 2.03 2.33
C GLN A 58 -0.48 0.78 2.66
N VAL A 59 0.54 0.51 1.87
CA VAL A 59 1.48 -0.61 2.15
C VAL A 59 2.29 -0.32 3.42
N GLY A 60 2.72 0.92 3.61
CA GLY A 60 3.42 1.38 4.81
C GLY A 60 2.59 1.21 6.08
N ILE A 61 1.31 1.56 6.06
CA ILE A 61 0.36 1.32 7.16
C ILE A 61 0.30 -0.17 7.50
N PHE A 62 0.16 -1.04 6.50
CA PHE A 62 0.08 -2.48 6.72
C PHE A 62 1.33 -3.04 7.41
N PHE A 63 2.53 -2.67 6.94
CA PHE A 63 3.78 -3.12 7.57
C PHE A 63 3.97 -2.53 8.97
N SER A 64 3.59 -1.27 9.18
CA SER A 64 3.66 -0.65 10.49
C SER A 64 2.76 -1.35 11.51
N LEU A 65 1.52 -1.68 11.10
CA LEU A 65 0.58 -2.42 11.96
C LEU A 65 1.14 -3.77 12.38
N ASN A 66 1.78 -4.53 11.48
CA ASN A 66 2.45 -5.78 11.84
C ASN A 66 3.46 -5.59 12.98
N GLY A 67 4.18 -4.46 12.99
CA GLY A 67 5.19 -4.18 14.00
C GLY A 67 4.61 -3.94 15.39
N PHE A 68 3.57 -3.13 15.53
CA PHE A 68 3.10 -2.72 16.86
C PHE A 68 1.86 -3.46 17.36
N LEU A 69 1.04 -4.04 16.49
CA LEU A 69 -0.15 -4.79 16.91
C LEU A 69 0.20 -6.04 17.71
N ALA A 70 1.29 -6.72 17.37
CA ALA A 70 1.75 -7.87 18.15
C ALA A 70 1.95 -7.52 19.64
N TYR A 71 2.55 -6.36 19.93
CA TYR A 71 2.71 -5.86 21.30
C TYR A 71 1.36 -5.54 21.95
N GLN A 72 0.42 -4.97 21.19
CA GLN A 72 -0.89 -4.62 21.73
C GLN A 72 -1.71 -5.87 22.06
N TYR A 73 -1.66 -6.92 21.22
CA TYR A 73 -2.29 -8.21 21.53
C TYR A 73 -1.71 -8.82 22.80
N GLN A 74 -0.38 -8.81 22.97
CA GLN A 74 0.27 -9.30 24.19
C GLN A 74 -0.13 -8.50 25.43
N ARG A 75 -0.26 -7.19 25.35
CA ARG A 75 -0.74 -6.34 26.45
C ARG A 75 -2.17 -6.64 26.84
N ASN A 76 -3.00 -7.05 25.88
CA ASN A 76 -4.37 -7.46 26.12
C ASN A 76 -4.47 -8.92 26.61
N GLY A 77 -3.32 -9.60 26.86
CA GLY A 77 -3.27 -10.96 27.41
C GLY A 77 -3.30 -12.09 26.37
N TYR A 78 -3.18 -11.75 25.06
CA TYR A 78 -3.16 -12.76 23.99
C TYR A 78 -1.74 -13.21 23.67
N SER A 79 -1.59 -14.47 23.30
CA SER A 79 -0.33 -15.05 22.81
C SER A 79 0.01 -14.57 21.40
N LEU A 80 1.29 -14.73 20.98
CA LEU A 80 1.72 -14.47 19.60
C LEU A 80 1.01 -15.37 18.58
N ALA A 81 0.63 -16.59 18.97
CA ALA A 81 -0.11 -17.50 18.10
C ALA A 81 -1.54 -16.98 17.85
N GLU A 82 -2.21 -16.48 18.88
CA GLU A 82 -3.53 -15.85 18.75
C GLU A 82 -3.45 -14.57 17.92
N PHE A 83 -2.43 -13.73 18.13
CA PHE A 83 -2.17 -12.60 17.24
C PHE A 83 -2.06 -13.04 15.78
N GLY A 84 -1.25 -14.05 15.48
CA GLY A 84 -1.10 -14.58 14.13
C GLY A 84 -2.42 -15.05 13.52
N LEU A 85 -3.26 -15.72 14.32
CA LEU A 85 -4.59 -16.19 13.90
C LEU A 85 -5.52 -15.00 13.56
N TRP A 86 -5.67 -14.05 14.48
CA TRP A 86 -6.54 -12.90 14.28
C TRP A 86 -6.05 -11.98 13.15
N PHE A 87 -4.75 -11.75 13.08
CA PHE A 87 -4.17 -10.89 12.05
C PHE A 87 -4.23 -11.51 10.65
N SER A 88 -4.26 -12.87 10.54
CA SER A 88 -4.42 -13.58 9.26
C SER A 88 -5.74 -13.24 8.54
N LEU A 89 -6.74 -12.76 9.27
CA LEU A 89 -8.00 -12.29 8.68
C LEU A 89 -7.82 -11.02 7.83
N THR A 90 -6.76 -10.24 8.08
CA THR A 90 -6.47 -9.01 7.30
C THR A 90 -6.10 -9.33 5.85
N PRO A 91 -5.14 -10.23 5.53
CA PRO A 91 -4.88 -10.62 4.14
C PRO A 91 -6.06 -11.36 3.49
N VAL A 92 -6.85 -12.12 4.26
CA VAL A 92 -8.09 -12.71 3.72
C VAL A 92 -9.06 -11.62 3.29
N SER A 93 -9.28 -10.61 4.11
CA SER A 93 -10.13 -9.45 3.77
C SER A 93 -9.58 -8.66 2.58
N TYR A 94 -8.24 -8.58 2.41
CA TYR A 94 -7.61 -7.98 1.24
C TYR A 94 -8.02 -8.70 -0.06
N ILE A 95 -8.06 -10.04 -0.06
CA ILE A 95 -8.51 -10.82 -1.22
C ILE A 95 -9.96 -10.50 -1.56
N PHE A 96 -10.83 -10.41 -0.55
CA PHE A 96 -12.22 -10.01 -0.73
C PHE A 96 -12.34 -8.59 -1.26
N GLY A 97 -11.57 -7.64 -0.73
CA GLY A 97 -11.54 -6.25 -1.19
C GLY A 97 -11.11 -6.13 -2.65
N ASN A 98 -10.09 -6.88 -3.04
CA ASN A 98 -9.61 -6.91 -4.43
C ASN A 98 -10.63 -7.53 -5.40
N SER A 99 -11.28 -8.63 -4.98
CA SER A 99 -12.35 -9.29 -5.76
C SER A 99 -13.56 -8.39 -5.92
N PHE A 100 -13.96 -7.71 -4.84
CA PHE A 100 -15.06 -6.75 -4.85
C PHE A 100 -14.73 -5.53 -5.72
N ASN A 101 -13.49 -5.02 -5.66
CA ASN A 101 -13.00 -3.94 -6.49
C ASN A 101 -13.16 -4.24 -7.98
N LYS A 102 -12.69 -5.41 -8.41
CA LYS A 102 -12.80 -5.86 -9.80
C LYS A 102 -14.27 -5.88 -10.29
N ARG A 103 -15.18 -6.35 -9.44
CA ARG A 103 -16.60 -6.54 -9.83
C ARG A 103 -17.43 -5.25 -9.82
N TRP A 104 -17.16 -4.34 -8.87
CA TRP A 104 -18.06 -3.23 -8.58
C TRP A 104 -17.48 -1.85 -8.81
N PHE A 105 -16.17 -1.68 -8.63
CA PHE A 105 -15.53 -0.36 -8.65
C PHE A 105 -14.80 -0.05 -9.95
N VAL A 106 -14.12 -1.00 -10.58
CA VAL A 106 -13.32 -0.75 -11.79
C VAL A 106 -14.18 -0.15 -12.91
N ALA A 107 -15.41 -0.62 -13.09
CA ALA A 107 -16.34 -0.07 -14.07
C ALA A 107 -16.78 1.39 -13.81
N ARG A 108 -16.55 1.91 -12.59
CA ARG A 108 -16.92 3.26 -12.16
C ARG A 108 -15.74 4.24 -12.08
N GLY A 109 -14.57 3.82 -12.53
CA GLY A 109 -13.30 4.57 -12.52
C GLY A 109 -12.41 4.22 -11.34
N ILE A 110 -11.13 3.96 -11.65
CA ILE A 110 -10.12 3.55 -10.66
C ILE A 110 -9.84 4.65 -9.63
N GLU A 111 -9.95 5.93 -10.02
CA GLU A 111 -9.74 7.08 -9.14
C GLU A 111 -10.79 7.15 -8.02
N ARG A 112 -12.06 6.92 -8.40
CA ARG A 112 -13.16 6.89 -7.44
C ARG A 112 -13.02 5.70 -6.50
N ALA A 113 -12.66 4.55 -7.04
CA ALA A 113 -12.45 3.34 -6.27
C ALA A 113 -11.34 3.53 -5.23
N ALA A 114 -10.16 4.02 -5.65
CA ALA A 114 -9.03 4.26 -4.77
C ALA A 114 -9.37 5.34 -3.71
N PHE A 115 -10.05 6.41 -4.09
CA PHE A 115 -10.47 7.45 -3.14
C PHE A 115 -11.40 6.91 -2.05
N ILE A 116 -12.43 6.13 -2.42
CA ILE A 116 -13.32 5.47 -1.45
C ILE A 116 -12.55 4.51 -0.57
N GLY A 117 -11.66 3.70 -1.13
CA GLY A 117 -10.81 2.80 -0.37
C GLY A 117 -9.91 3.54 0.64
N CYS A 118 -9.32 4.69 0.28
CA CYS A 118 -8.54 5.51 1.22
C CYS A 118 -9.40 6.03 2.39
N ILE A 119 -10.64 6.44 2.12
CA ILE A 119 -11.58 6.85 3.17
C ILE A 119 -11.92 5.68 4.09
N LEU A 120 -12.19 4.50 3.53
CA LEU A 120 -12.44 3.30 4.34
C LEU A 120 -11.25 2.92 5.21
N SER A 121 -10.02 3.06 4.68
CA SER A 121 -8.79 2.86 5.44
C SER A 121 -8.68 3.85 6.62
N LEU A 122 -8.96 5.13 6.38
CA LEU A 122 -8.95 6.15 7.42
C LEU A 122 -10.00 5.85 8.51
N ILE A 123 -11.20 5.46 8.12
CA ILE A 123 -12.27 5.04 9.06
C ILE A 123 -11.82 3.83 9.88
N ALA A 124 -11.25 2.81 9.24
CA ALA A 124 -10.77 1.60 9.90
C ALA A 124 -9.72 1.92 10.99
N LEU A 125 -8.75 2.77 10.66
CA LEU A 125 -7.70 3.17 11.60
C LEU A 125 -8.22 4.07 12.72
N SER A 126 -9.20 4.92 12.43
CA SER A 126 -9.87 5.73 13.44
C SER A 126 -10.65 4.85 14.43
N ILE A 127 -11.37 3.84 13.94
CA ILE A 127 -12.05 2.86 14.79
C ILE A 127 -11.02 2.09 15.62
N LEU A 128 -9.92 1.64 15.02
CA LEU A 128 -8.85 0.94 15.72
C LEU A 128 -8.28 1.76 16.89
N LEU A 129 -8.00 3.04 16.65
CA LEU A 129 -7.50 3.93 17.70
C LEU A 129 -8.56 4.16 18.79
N LEU A 130 -9.80 4.45 18.41
CA LEU A 130 -10.90 4.72 19.35
C LEU A 130 -11.23 3.52 20.24
N THR A 131 -11.25 2.30 19.71
CA THR A 131 -11.49 1.08 20.50
C THR A 131 -10.41 0.87 21.55
N GLN A 132 -9.15 1.19 21.24
CA GLN A 132 -8.06 1.07 22.20
C GLN A 132 -8.07 2.21 23.24
N LEU A 133 -8.42 3.43 22.84
CA LEU A 133 -8.62 4.55 23.79
C LEU A 133 -9.80 4.29 24.75
N ALA A 134 -10.82 3.59 24.28
CA ALA A 134 -11.94 3.15 25.12
C ALA A 134 -11.60 1.98 26.05
N GLY A 135 -10.35 1.46 26.01
CA GLY A 135 -9.89 0.37 26.87
C GLY A 135 -10.44 -1.01 26.51
N LEU A 136 -10.92 -1.20 25.27
CA LEU A 136 -11.43 -2.49 24.83
C LEU A 136 -10.27 -3.48 24.60
N THR A 137 -10.18 -4.52 25.42
CA THR A 137 -9.11 -5.52 25.37
C THR A 137 -9.46 -6.76 24.53
N HIS A 138 -10.72 -6.92 24.11
CA HIS A 138 -11.14 -8.08 23.35
C HIS A 138 -10.47 -8.13 21.97
N ALA A 139 -10.03 -9.31 21.52
CA ALA A 139 -9.29 -9.48 20.23
C ALA A 139 -10.04 -8.92 19.02
N LEU A 140 -11.37 -8.98 18.98
CA LEU A 140 -12.19 -8.44 17.91
C LEU A 140 -12.09 -6.91 17.79
N SER A 141 -11.80 -6.19 18.90
CA SER A 141 -11.63 -4.72 18.87
C SER A 141 -10.41 -4.29 18.04
N LEU A 142 -9.44 -5.17 17.88
CA LEU A 142 -8.27 -5.01 17.01
C LEU A 142 -8.51 -5.66 15.64
N ALA A 143 -9.06 -6.87 15.61
CA ALA A 143 -9.19 -7.65 14.38
C ALA A 143 -10.19 -7.03 13.37
N LEU A 144 -11.36 -6.58 13.81
CA LEU A 144 -12.39 -6.03 12.91
C LEU A 144 -11.92 -4.77 12.16
N PRO A 145 -11.32 -3.76 12.83
CA PRO A 145 -10.74 -2.64 12.09
C PRO A 145 -9.62 -3.06 11.13
N CYS A 146 -8.79 -4.04 11.51
CA CYS A 146 -7.75 -4.57 10.63
C CYS A 146 -8.32 -5.30 9.41
N MET A 147 -9.43 -6.02 9.55
CA MET A 147 -10.15 -6.62 8.43
C MET A 147 -10.69 -5.54 7.48
N LEU A 148 -11.29 -4.46 8.01
CA LEU A 148 -11.77 -3.35 7.20
C LEU A 148 -10.60 -2.66 6.47
N LEU A 149 -9.46 -2.50 7.13
CA LEU A 149 -8.23 -2.01 6.53
C LEU A 149 -7.74 -2.95 5.42
N GLY A 150 -7.69 -4.25 5.65
CA GLY A 150 -7.33 -5.23 4.63
C GLY A 150 -8.23 -5.13 3.40
N PHE A 151 -9.53 -5.07 3.60
CA PHE A 151 -10.51 -4.89 2.52
C PHE A 151 -10.24 -3.60 1.74
N SER A 152 -10.05 -2.48 2.42
CA SER A 152 -9.76 -1.19 1.79
C SER A 152 -8.43 -1.20 1.02
N ASN A 153 -7.40 -1.85 1.56
CA ASN A 153 -6.10 -2.02 0.89
C ASN A 153 -6.22 -2.81 -0.41
N GLY A 154 -7.06 -3.85 -0.46
CA GLY A 154 -7.35 -4.59 -1.68
C GLY A 154 -7.93 -3.71 -2.78
N ILE A 155 -8.68 -2.67 -2.42
CA ILE A 155 -9.20 -1.68 -3.37
C ILE A 155 -8.12 -0.67 -3.77
N VAL A 156 -7.43 -0.07 -2.78
CA VAL A 156 -6.52 1.06 -3.03
C VAL A 156 -5.27 0.63 -3.77
N VAL A 157 -4.58 -0.42 -3.30
CA VAL A 157 -3.24 -0.78 -3.82
C VAL A 157 -3.31 -1.17 -5.30
N ALA A 158 -4.30 -1.99 -5.68
CA ALA A 158 -4.48 -2.42 -7.07
C ALA A 158 -4.78 -1.24 -8.01
N ASN A 159 -5.70 -0.35 -7.63
CA ASN A 159 -6.08 0.80 -8.45
C ASN A 159 -4.96 1.85 -8.49
N SER A 160 -4.27 2.08 -7.36
CA SER A 160 -3.16 3.04 -7.32
C SER A 160 -1.97 2.59 -8.14
N MET A 161 -1.67 1.29 -8.16
CA MET A 161 -0.64 0.72 -9.03
C MET A 161 -1.01 0.90 -10.50
N ALA A 162 -2.24 0.58 -10.89
CA ALA A 162 -2.71 0.76 -12.26
C ALA A 162 -2.68 2.23 -12.69
N GLY A 163 -3.17 3.15 -11.83
CA GLY A 163 -3.16 4.58 -12.11
C GLY A 163 -1.76 5.20 -12.21
N ALA A 164 -0.82 4.73 -11.38
CA ALA A 164 0.57 5.17 -11.46
C ALA A 164 1.25 4.67 -12.75
N ILE A 165 1.00 3.41 -13.15
CA ILE A 165 1.52 2.85 -14.40
C ILE A 165 0.99 3.64 -15.60
N ASP A 166 -0.30 3.93 -15.64
CA ASP A 166 -0.91 4.73 -16.69
C ASP A 166 -0.31 6.15 -16.75
N ALA A 167 -0.14 6.78 -15.59
CA ALA A 167 0.45 8.11 -15.48
C ALA A 167 1.96 8.18 -15.82
N SER A 168 2.67 7.02 -15.87
CA SER A 168 4.07 6.95 -16.27
C SER A 168 4.29 7.00 -17.79
N GLY A 169 3.22 6.98 -18.59
CA GLY A 169 3.26 7.09 -20.04
C GLY A 169 4.10 6.00 -20.71
N THR A 170 5.12 6.40 -21.47
CA THR A 170 6.00 5.44 -22.18
C THR A 170 7.01 4.73 -21.27
N HIS A 171 7.18 5.19 -20.02
CA HIS A 171 8.18 4.68 -19.09
C HIS A 171 7.60 3.67 -18.06
N VAL A 172 6.74 2.77 -18.52
CA VAL A 172 5.99 1.80 -17.68
C VAL A 172 6.91 1.01 -16.73
N GLY A 173 8.02 0.48 -17.22
CA GLY A 173 8.96 -0.31 -16.40
C GLY A 173 9.59 0.53 -15.27
N THR A 174 10.04 1.75 -15.57
CA THR A 174 10.60 2.67 -14.58
C THR A 174 9.53 3.11 -13.58
N GLY A 175 8.34 3.45 -14.06
CA GLY A 175 7.21 3.83 -13.20
C GLY A 175 6.83 2.73 -12.22
N THR A 176 6.71 1.49 -12.69
CA THR A 176 6.44 0.31 -11.83
C THR A 176 7.54 0.11 -10.80
N GLY A 177 8.81 0.25 -11.20
CA GLY A 177 9.95 0.15 -10.29
C GLY A 177 9.93 1.21 -9.18
N ILE A 178 9.61 2.46 -9.52
CA ILE A 178 9.48 3.56 -8.54
C ILE A 178 8.35 3.27 -7.53
N VAL A 179 7.19 2.84 -8.02
CA VAL A 179 6.05 2.52 -7.12
C VAL A 179 6.41 1.38 -6.18
N GLY A 180 6.99 0.28 -6.69
CA GLY A 180 7.39 -0.87 -5.87
C GLY A 180 8.47 -0.51 -4.84
N ALA A 181 9.49 0.25 -5.25
CA ALA A 181 10.53 0.73 -4.34
C ALA A 181 9.95 1.64 -3.24
N TRP A 182 9.04 2.54 -3.61
CA TRP A 182 8.37 3.41 -2.64
C TRP A 182 7.48 2.64 -1.67
N GLN A 183 6.73 1.62 -2.10
CA GLN A 183 5.94 0.77 -1.22
C GLN A 183 6.80 0.12 -0.13
N MET A 184 7.95 -0.43 -0.51
CA MET A 184 8.87 -1.06 0.46
C MET A 184 9.54 -0.02 1.37
N ALA A 185 10.01 1.10 0.79
CA ALA A 185 10.62 2.19 1.53
C ALA A 185 9.64 2.81 2.54
N ALA A 186 8.40 3.08 2.14
CA ALA A 186 7.38 3.64 3.03
C ALA A 186 7.10 2.72 4.22
N GLY A 187 7.06 1.39 4.02
CA GLY A 187 6.91 0.42 5.10
C GLY A 187 8.06 0.45 6.09
N GLY A 188 9.29 0.43 5.59
CA GLY A 188 10.50 0.48 6.42
C GLY A 188 10.66 1.80 7.18
N ILE A 189 10.49 2.92 6.47
CA ILE A 189 10.61 4.27 7.05
C ILE A 189 9.53 4.50 8.11
N ALA A 190 8.27 4.19 7.80
CA ALA A 190 7.17 4.36 8.75
C ALA A 190 7.37 3.50 10.00
N GLY A 191 7.73 2.23 9.84
CA GLY A 191 8.04 1.36 10.97
C GLY A 191 9.17 1.90 11.85
N ALA A 192 10.27 2.35 11.23
CA ALA A 192 11.41 2.94 11.95
C ALA A 192 11.01 4.22 12.72
N ILE A 193 10.26 5.13 12.08
CA ILE A 193 9.78 6.37 12.72
C ILE A 193 8.86 6.05 13.91
N ILE A 194 7.90 5.13 13.73
CA ILE A 194 6.96 4.76 14.80
C ILE A 194 7.72 4.19 15.99
N ILE A 195 8.71 3.31 15.77
CA ILE A 195 9.53 2.75 16.84
C ILE A 195 10.36 3.84 17.52
N ALA A 196 11.01 4.72 16.75
CA ALA A 196 11.83 5.82 17.28
C ALA A 196 11.02 6.80 18.14
N LEU A 197 9.74 7.00 17.81
CA LEU A 197 8.80 7.84 18.59
C LEU A 197 8.21 7.12 19.81
N GLY A 198 8.59 5.87 20.09
CA GLY A 198 8.06 5.09 21.20
C GLY A 198 6.71 4.41 20.91
N GLY A 199 6.34 4.28 19.66
CA GLY A 199 5.07 3.66 19.25
C GLY A 199 4.96 2.16 19.60
N ALA A 200 6.07 1.49 19.85
CA ALA A 200 6.06 0.12 20.37
C ALA A 200 5.52 0.06 21.80
N GLN A 201 5.79 1.08 22.63
CA GLN A 201 5.33 1.19 24.02
C GLN A 201 3.98 1.90 24.14
N GLN A 202 3.69 2.85 23.25
CA GLN A 202 2.49 3.69 23.30
C GLN A 202 1.67 3.53 22.02
N PHE A 203 0.60 2.75 22.12
CA PHE A 203 -0.30 2.49 20.98
C PHE A 203 -0.84 3.77 20.33
N VAL A 204 -1.09 4.81 21.13
CA VAL A 204 -1.60 6.11 20.63
C VAL A 204 -0.65 6.74 19.62
N ILE A 205 0.66 6.72 19.89
CA ILE A 205 1.67 7.28 18.98
C ILE A 205 1.65 6.53 17.63
N ALA A 206 1.65 5.20 17.68
CA ALA A 206 1.57 4.37 16.49
C ALA A 206 0.24 4.58 15.75
N GLY A 207 -0.88 4.63 16.48
CA GLY A 207 -2.21 4.88 15.92
C GLY A 207 -2.33 6.23 15.21
N VAL A 208 -1.81 7.29 15.83
CA VAL A 208 -1.78 8.63 15.23
C VAL A 208 -0.90 8.65 13.97
N ALA A 209 0.26 8.01 14.01
CA ALA A 209 1.16 7.95 12.86
C ALA A 209 0.52 7.28 11.64
N VAL A 210 -0.16 6.13 11.82
CA VAL A 210 -0.85 5.46 10.72
C VAL A 210 -2.08 6.23 10.23
N ILE A 211 -2.76 6.99 11.10
CA ILE A 211 -3.85 7.89 10.70
C ILE A 211 -3.31 9.04 9.83
N VAL A 212 -2.17 9.63 10.18
CA VAL A 212 -1.52 10.66 9.36
C VAL A 212 -1.16 10.10 7.98
N MET A 213 -0.62 8.89 7.90
CA MET A 213 -0.35 8.23 6.62
C MET A 213 -1.62 8.01 5.80
N ALA A 214 -2.72 7.58 6.44
CA ALA A 214 -4.01 7.42 5.78
C ALA A 214 -4.55 8.77 5.27
N MET A 215 -4.39 9.85 6.03
CA MET A 215 -4.77 11.20 5.60
C MET A 215 -3.97 11.65 4.36
N ILE A 216 -2.66 11.40 4.33
CA ILE A 216 -1.82 11.67 3.15
C ILE A 216 -2.35 10.89 1.94
N SER A 217 -2.72 9.62 2.12
CA SER A 217 -3.31 8.79 1.07
C SER A 217 -4.64 9.36 0.56
N VAL A 218 -5.53 9.77 1.47
CA VAL A 218 -6.83 10.40 1.13
C VAL A 218 -6.63 11.70 0.36
N LEU A 219 -5.72 12.58 0.82
CA LEU A 219 -5.44 13.86 0.16
C LEU A 219 -4.84 13.66 -1.23
N SER A 220 -3.92 12.71 -1.38
CA SER A 220 -3.34 12.35 -2.67
C SER A 220 -4.42 11.88 -3.65
N MET A 221 -5.31 11.00 -3.22
CA MET A 221 -6.39 10.50 -4.07
C MET A 221 -7.48 11.54 -4.32
N LEU A 222 -7.75 12.44 -3.40
CA LEU A 222 -8.66 13.56 -3.60
C LEU A 222 -8.15 14.49 -4.72
N TYR A 223 -6.84 14.75 -4.76
CA TYR A 223 -6.22 15.55 -5.82
C TYR A 223 -6.42 14.89 -7.19
N VAL A 224 -6.09 13.60 -7.32
CA VAL A 224 -6.28 12.83 -8.58
C VAL A 224 -7.75 12.83 -9.00
N TYR A 225 -8.65 12.53 -8.09
CA TYR A 225 -10.08 12.46 -8.34
C TYR A 225 -10.67 13.79 -8.83
N ARG A 226 -10.22 14.91 -8.23
CA ARG A 226 -10.67 16.26 -8.66
C ARG A 226 -10.11 16.62 -10.02
N LYS A 227 -8.83 16.36 -10.28
CA LYS A 227 -8.17 16.71 -11.53
C LYS A 227 -8.77 15.99 -12.73
N ASN A 228 -9.13 14.72 -12.59
CA ASN A 228 -9.73 13.95 -13.67
C ASN A 228 -11.22 14.27 -13.90
N ARG A 229 -11.88 14.98 -12.99
CA ARG A 229 -13.26 15.45 -13.17
C ARG A 229 -13.37 16.83 -13.84
N LEU A 230 -12.30 17.62 -13.84
CA LEU A 230 -12.30 18.90 -14.55
C LEU A 230 -12.26 18.59 -16.05
N PRO A 231 -13.26 19.04 -16.84
CA PRO A 231 -13.18 18.91 -18.28
C PRO A 231 -11.92 19.63 -18.74
N VAL A 232 -11.07 18.93 -19.50
CA VAL A 232 -9.97 19.57 -20.21
C VAL A 232 -10.62 20.63 -21.07
N ALA A 233 -10.47 21.91 -20.67
CA ALA A 233 -10.84 23.02 -21.52
C ALA A 233 -10.04 22.86 -22.82
N ARG A 234 -10.72 22.43 -23.88
CA ARG A 234 -10.21 22.32 -25.25
C ARG A 234 -10.08 23.70 -25.83
#